data_c47ed1275e179db53c6fddd7481c0d47
#
_entry.id   c47ed1275e179db53c6fddd7481c0d47
#
_cell.length_a   1.000
_cell.length_b   1.000
_cell.length_c   1.000
_cell.angle_alpha   90.00
_cell.angle_beta   90.00
_cell.angle_gamma   90.00
#
_symmetry.space_group_name_H-M   'P 1'
#
loop_
_entity.id
_entity.type
_entity.pdbx_description
1 polymer ?
#
loop_
_entity_poly.entity_id
_entity_poly.type
_entity_poly.pdbx_seq_one_letter_code
_entity_poly.pdbx_strand_id
1 'polypeptide(L)'
;MKKMMMVGLMLTLMLGVQAQTKVAPKMAKGMEKVYVTESKVSIPGQPEVNMTLETKYTVTGETKDGYKMEVLTTNFKSDAKEGNIAGILLSGAQQLLKGLTLRLTTDKDGKVMSLDNFDELKQKTDEAGSKMVDEIYKQVPMLSQLMEKDALKNQIMNGVTKEDLLKSMQNTTSPMMLNGKSLMTGMQDEYTNEQGLKMKRMYFVNGKNITVNGSMNMTKDEMKQTIISQVEKAMPAQADMVKENIDQLMDSGMMKLDAKETASYELQDDGWVKTMKVETTYNAMGQDTKSVVTINLK
;
A
#
# COMPACT_ATOMS: atom_id res chain seq x y z
N MET A 1 23.87 -45.18 -47.69
CA MET A 1 22.53 -44.96 -47.07
C MET A 1 22.60 -45.34 -45.60
N LYS A 2 22.01 -44.56 -44.68
CA LYS A 2 22.01 -44.74 -43.21
C LYS A 2 23.21 -44.19 -42.46
N LYS A 3 23.46 -42.89 -42.53
CA LYS A 3 24.18 -42.13 -41.48
C LYS A 3 23.72 -40.66 -41.43
N MET A 4 22.44 -40.46 -41.42
CA MET A 4 21.83 -39.12 -41.29
C MET A 4 20.58 -39.22 -40.43
N MET A 5 20.75 -39.55 -39.15
CA MET A 5 19.63 -39.54 -38.23
C MET A 5 20.11 -39.66 -36.78
N MET A 6 20.86 -38.65 -36.27
CA MET A 6 21.17 -38.54 -34.85
C MET A 6 21.78 -37.20 -34.47
N VAL A 7 21.32 -36.11 -35.09
CA VAL A 7 21.72 -34.73 -34.65
C VAL A 7 20.47 -33.92 -34.20
N GLY A 8 19.29 -34.53 -34.23
CA GLY A 8 18.04 -33.83 -33.98
C GLY A 8 17.44 -33.91 -32.55
N LEU A 9 18.16 -34.39 -31.54
CA LEU A 9 17.55 -34.61 -30.22
C LEU A 9 18.41 -34.19 -29.04
N MET A 10 19.19 -33.14 -29.17
CA MET A 10 19.85 -32.47 -28.03
C MET A 10 19.47 -31.00 -27.93
N LEU A 11 18.28 -30.62 -28.39
CA LEU A 11 17.61 -29.39 -27.98
C LEU A 11 16.71 -29.71 -26.78
N THR A 12 17.22 -30.55 -25.90
CA THR A 12 16.58 -30.87 -24.65
C THR A 12 16.92 -29.82 -23.62
N LEU A 13 15.86 -29.11 -23.24
CA LEU A 13 15.59 -28.84 -21.83
C LEU A 13 16.72 -28.16 -21.06
N MET A 14 17.19 -27.02 -21.52
CA MET A 14 17.51 -25.98 -20.58
C MET A 14 16.17 -25.39 -20.06
N LEU A 15 15.37 -26.23 -19.43
CA LEU A 15 14.50 -25.80 -18.35
C LEU A 15 15.48 -25.31 -17.27
N GLY A 16 15.91 -24.06 -17.41
CA GLY A 16 16.63 -23.39 -16.37
C GLY A 16 15.77 -23.56 -15.12
N VAL A 17 16.26 -24.34 -14.17
CA VAL A 17 15.73 -24.33 -12.81
C VAL A 17 15.87 -22.89 -12.37
N GLN A 18 14.79 -22.10 -12.55
CA GLN A 18 14.76 -20.72 -12.06
C GLN A 18 14.90 -20.84 -10.55
N ALA A 19 16.05 -20.42 -10.04
CA ALA A 19 16.34 -20.50 -8.62
C ALA A 19 15.25 -19.71 -7.88
N GLN A 20 14.51 -20.41 -7.02
CA GLN A 20 13.54 -19.80 -6.16
C GLN A 20 14.27 -18.99 -5.08
N THR A 21 13.97 -17.72 -4.95
CA THR A 21 14.50 -16.85 -3.90
C THR A 21 13.49 -16.76 -2.76
N LYS A 22 13.86 -17.33 -1.61
CA LYS A 22 13.07 -17.17 -0.38
C LYS A 22 13.47 -15.86 0.31
N VAL A 23 12.50 -14.98 0.53
CA VAL A 23 12.69 -13.73 1.29
C VAL A 23 12.35 -14.01 2.75
N ALA A 24 13.37 -14.23 3.56
CA ALA A 24 13.24 -14.53 4.99
C ALA A 24 14.29 -13.71 5.74
N PRO A 25 13.93 -12.51 6.25
CA PRO A 25 14.88 -11.68 6.96
C PRO A 25 15.33 -12.35 8.25
N LYS A 26 16.65 -12.30 8.52
CA LYS A 26 17.20 -12.76 9.79
C LYS A 26 16.69 -11.83 10.89
N MET A 27 16.09 -12.38 11.91
CA MET A 27 15.55 -11.64 13.05
C MET A 27 16.12 -12.20 14.34
N ALA A 28 16.42 -11.30 15.30
CA ALA A 28 16.84 -11.67 16.63
C ALA A 28 16.31 -10.62 17.61
N LYS A 29 15.99 -11.03 18.84
CA LYS A 29 15.52 -10.12 19.88
C LYS A 29 16.51 -8.96 20.09
N GLY A 30 16.01 -7.74 20.12
CA GLY A 30 16.79 -6.50 20.24
C GLY A 30 17.31 -5.95 18.91
N MET A 31 17.10 -6.65 17.78
CA MET A 31 17.45 -6.11 16.46
C MET A 31 16.57 -4.91 16.13
N GLU A 32 17.19 -3.87 15.60
CA GLU A 32 16.52 -2.65 15.13
C GLU A 32 16.86 -2.39 13.66
N LYS A 33 15.87 -1.91 12.91
CA LYS A 33 16.01 -1.39 11.55
C LYS A 33 15.23 -0.08 11.46
N VAL A 34 15.86 0.95 10.92
CA VAL A 34 15.24 2.27 10.75
C VAL A 34 15.13 2.55 9.27
N TYR A 35 13.92 2.81 8.80
CA TYR A 35 13.64 3.16 7.41
C TYR A 35 13.24 4.62 7.29
N VAL A 36 13.77 5.27 6.26
CA VAL A 36 13.31 6.59 5.81
C VAL A 36 12.50 6.37 4.54
N THR A 37 11.23 6.76 4.59
CA THR A 37 10.31 6.75 3.46
C THR A 37 10.15 8.18 2.94
N GLU A 38 10.42 8.37 1.67
CA GLU A 38 10.13 9.60 0.94
C GLU A 38 9.00 9.33 -0.05
N SER A 39 7.95 10.10 0.02
CA SER A 39 6.77 9.97 -0.83
C SER A 39 6.50 11.27 -1.56
N LYS A 40 6.19 11.15 -2.85
CA LYS A 40 5.90 12.23 -3.76
C LYS A 40 4.58 11.94 -4.46
N VAL A 41 3.61 12.84 -4.32
CA VAL A 41 2.28 12.68 -4.90
C VAL A 41 2.01 13.86 -5.83
N SER A 42 1.67 13.55 -7.09
CA SER A 42 1.31 14.52 -8.11
C SER A 42 -0.12 14.28 -8.59
N ILE A 43 -0.99 15.27 -8.39
CA ILE A 43 -2.38 15.29 -8.83
C ILE A 43 -2.52 16.40 -9.87
N PRO A 44 -3.14 16.14 -11.04
CA PRO A 44 -3.32 17.18 -12.06
C PRO A 44 -3.99 18.43 -11.51
N GLY A 45 -3.41 19.60 -11.83
CA GLY A 45 -3.94 20.89 -11.39
C GLY A 45 -3.69 21.26 -9.92
N GLN A 46 -2.97 20.42 -9.18
CA GLN A 46 -2.59 20.70 -7.80
C GLN A 46 -1.06 20.74 -7.65
N PRO A 47 -0.53 21.53 -6.69
CA PRO A 47 0.88 21.45 -6.34
C PRO A 47 1.26 20.04 -5.91
N GLU A 48 2.44 19.59 -6.32
CA GLU A 48 3.01 18.34 -5.86
C GLU A 48 3.25 18.38 -4.35
N VAL A 49 3.01 17.27 -3.67
CA VAL A 49 3.20 17.12 -2.22
C VAL A 49 4.30 16.11 -1.96
N ASN A 50 5.30 16.51 -1.17
CA ASN A 50 6.36 15.64 -0.70
C ASN A 50 6.19 15.35 0.78
N MET A 51 6.43 14.10 1.16
CA MET A 51 6.34 13.63 2.54
C MET A 51 7.58 12.81 2.88
N THR A 52 8.04 12.93 4.11
CA THR A 52 9.12 12.09 4.66
C THR A 52 8.63 11.48 5.97
N LEU A 53 8.78 10.17 6.07
CA LEU A 53 8.43 9.40 7.25
C LEU A 53 9.66 8.60 7.72
N GLU A 54 9.93 8.62 9.01
CA GLU A 54 10.93 7.73 9.60
C GLU A 54 10.22 6.69 10.48
N THR A 55 10.50 5.41 10.22
CA THR A 55 9.87 4.29 10.91
C THR A 55 10.93 3.35 11.45
N LYS A 56 10.86 3.06 12.75
CA LYS A 56 11.72 2.11 13.42
C LYS A 56 11.01 0.77 13.63
N TYR A 57 11.65 -0.30 13.19
CA TYR A 57 11.25 -1.69 13.40
C TYR A 57 12.15 -2.29 14.47
N THR A 58 11.57 -2.83 15.54
CA THR A 58 12.32 -3.46 16.64
C THR A 58 11.78 -4.87 16.87
N VAL A 59 12.64 -5.86 16.86
CA VAL A 59 12.29 -7.23 17.27
C VAL A 59 12.33 -7.28 18.80
N THR A 60 11.16 -7.33 19.43
CA THR A 60 11.04 -7.24 20.91
C THR A 60 11.12 -8.60 21.59
N GLY A 61 10.86 -9.69 20.85
CA GLY A 61 10.90 -11.04 21.41
C GLY A 61 10.82 -12.12 20.36
N GLU A 62 11.10 -13.34 20.80
CA GLU A 62 10.94 -14.56 20.02
C GLU A 62 9.80 -15.38 20.58
N THR A 63 9.10 -16.10 19.71
CA THR A 63 8.06 -17.07 20.05
C THR A 63 8.41 -18.43 19.47
N LYS A 64 7.66 -19.46 19.83
CA LYS A 64 7.83 -20.80 19.23
C LYS A 64 7.70 -20.76 17.70
N ASP A 65 6.81 -19.91 17.17
CA ASP A 65 6.41 -19.92 15.76
C ASP A 65 6.87 -18.67 14.98
N GLY A 66 7.61 -17.74 15.62
CA GLY A 66 8.09 -16.53 14.95
C GLY A 66 8.60 -15.46 15.92
N TYR A 67 8.27 -14.20 15.64
CA TYR A 67 8.80 -13.06 16.38
C TYR A 67 7.70 -12.10 16.80
N LYS A 68 7.96 -11.36 17.89
CA LYS A 68 7.24 -10.16 18.28
C LYS A 68 8.02 -8.94 17.80
N MET A 69 7.31 -7.98 17.21
CA MET A 69 7.90 -6.76 16.67
C MET A 69 7.12 -5.54 17.09
N GLU A 70 7.83 -4.43 17.23
CA GLU A 70 7.26 -3.10 17.30
C GLU A 70 7.67 -2.28 16.08
N VAL A 71 6.69 -1.57 15.50
CA VAL A 71 6.90 -0.62 14.39
C VAL A 71 6.47 0.74 14.88
N LEU A 72 7.43 1.65 15.05
CA LEU A 72 7.23 2.98 15.62
C LEU A 72 7.52 4.04 14.55
N THR A 73 6.56 4.92 14.30
CA THR A 73 6.80 6.14 13.53
C THR A 73 7.49 7.19 14.43
N THR A 74 8.75 7.49 14.13
CA THR A 74 9.58 8.40 14.92
C THR A 74 9.54 9.83 14.40
N ASN A 75 9.37 10.01 13.09
CA ASN A 75 9.34 11.32 12.45
C ASN A 75 8.38 11.33 11.26
N PHE A 76 7.73 12.46 11.06
CA PHE A 76 6.90 12.74 9.88
C PHE A 76 7.07 14.22 9.49
N LYS A 77 7.26 14.47 8.20
CA LYS A 77 7.32 15.82 7.62
C LYS A 77 6.55 15.84 6.31
N SER A 78 5.91 16.95 6.01
CA SER A 78 5.24 17.22 4.73
C SER A 78 5.48 18.69 4.34
N ASP A 79 5.56 18.95 3.04
CA ASP A 79 5.60 20.30 2.46
C ASP A 79 4.22 20.78 1.98
N ALA A 80 3.15 20.01 2.29
CA ALA A 80 1.80 20.46 1.99
C ALA A 80 1.51 21.80 2.65
N LYS A 81 0.98 22.75 1.86
CA LYS A 81 0.69 24.09 2.35
C LYS A 81 -0.42 24.05 3.41
N GLU A 82 -0.18 24.73 4.53
CA GLU A 82 -1.20 24.97 5.52
C GLU A 82 -2.37 25.78 4.93
N GLY A 83 -3.59 25.54 5.44
CA GLY A 83 -4.78 26.30 5.05
C GLY A 83 -5.58 25.71 3.89
N ASN A 84 -5.18 24.59 3.30
CA ASN A 84 -6.04 23.81 2.42
C ASN A 84 -6.45 22.48 3.07
N ILE A 85 -7.50 21.85 2.59
CA ILE A 85 -8.03 20.58 3.15
C ILE A 85 -6.95 19.49 3.13
N ALA A 86 -6.16 19.40 2.06
CA ALA A 86 -5.07 18.43 1.97
C ALA A 86 -3.98 18.67 3.03
N GLY A 87 -3.62 19.93 3.29
CA GLY A 87 -2.69 20.32 4.36
C GLY A 87 -3.20 19.95 5.75
N ILE A 88 -4.50 20.16 6.01
CA ILE A 88 -5.13 19.81 7.30
C ILE A 88 -5.15 18.29 7.48
N LEU A 89 -5.53 17.53 6.46
CA LEU A 89 -5.54 16.07 6.48
C LEU A 89 -4.15 15.49 6.72
N LEU A 90 -3.12 16.05 6.08
CA LEU A 90 -1.74 15.64 6.26
C LEU A 90 -1.20 16.00 7.65
N SER A 91 -1.54 17.18 8.17
CA SER A 91 -1.20 17.57 9.54
C SER A 91 -1.87 16.65 10.57
N GLY A 92 -3.14 16.30 10.36
CA GLY A 92 -3.86 15.32 11.16
C GLY A 92 -3.23 13.92 11.09
N ALA A 93 -2.87 13.46 9.90
CA ALA A 93 -2.16 12.21 9.72
C ALA A 93 -0.80 12.22 10.43
N GLN A 94 -0.06 13.33 10.40
CA GLN A 94 1.19 13.51 11.15
C GLN A 94 0.97 13.34 12.67
N GLN A 95 -0.07 13.96 13.22
CA GLN A 95 -0.39 13.85 14.65
C GLN A 95 -0.81 12.42 15.01
N LEU A 96 -1.56 11.75 14.14
CA LEU A 96 -1.97 10.36 14.30
C LEU A 96 -0.78 9.40 14.29
N LEU A 97 0.12 9.55 13.32
CA LEU A 97 1.22 8.62 13.10
C LEU A 97 2.37 8.83 14.08
N LYS A 98 2.61 10.06 14.56
CA LYS A 98 3.70 10.36 15.46
C LYS A 98 3.51 9.67 16.81
N GLY A 99 4.45 8.79 17.16
CA GLY A 99 4.40 8.00 18.39
C GLY A 99 3.42 6.82 18.35
N LEU A 100 2.79 6.55 17.19
CA LEU A 100 2.00 5.35 17.01
C LEU A 100 2.93 4.14 16.94
N THR A 101 2.71 3.18 17.81
CA THR A 101 3.45 1.92 17.86
C THR A 101 2.53 0.78 17.47
N LEU A 102 2.83 0.13 16.34
CA LEU A 102 2.17 -1.13 15.97
C LEU A 102 2.92 -2.28 16.64
N ARG A 103 2.19 -3.17 17.34
CA ARG A 103 2.75 -4.42 17.86
C ARG A 103 2.30 -5.56 16.98
N LEU A 104 3.28 -6.24 16.39
CA LEU A 104 3.06 -7.26 15.39
C LEU A 104 3.58 -8.61 15.88
N THR A 105 2.91 -9.68 15.49
CA THR A 105 3.46 -11.04 15.52
C THR A 105 3.74 -11.46 14.08
N THR A 106 4.94 -12.01 13.86
CA THR A 106 5.34 -12.59 12.56
C THR A 106 5.55 -14.10 12.71
N ASP A 107 5.58 -14.80 11.57
CA ASP A 107 6.13 -16.15 11.49
C ASP A 107 7.69 -16.12 11.48
N LYS A 108 8.30 -17.30 11.36
CA LYS A 108 9.77 -17.47 11.33
C LYS A 108 10.44 -16.84 10.11
N ASP A 109 9.70 -16.63 9.05
CA ASP A 109 10.18 -16.00 7.82
C ASP A 109 9.89 -14.48 7.80
N GLY A 110 9.39 -13.92 8.91
CA GLY A 110 9.11 -12.49 9.07
C GLY A 110 7.80 -12.02 8.44
N LYS A 111 6.95 -12.94 7.96
CA LYS A 111 5.62 -12.59 7.45
C LYS A 111 4.73 -12.14 8.60
N VAL A 112 4.08 -11.00 8.47
CA VAL A 112 3.15 -10.48 9.47
C VAL A 112 1.91 -11.38 9.55
N MET A 113 1.63 -11.88 10.74
CA MET A 113 0.52 -12.79 11.04
C MET A 113 -0.60 -12.11 11.83
N SER A 114 -0.26 -11.19 12.73
CA SER A 114 -1.26 -10.46 13.52
C SER A 114 -0.79 -9.07 13.93
N LEU A 115 -1.76 -8.20 14.18
CA LEU A 115 -1.62 -6.94 14.89
C LEU A 115 -2.18 -7.12 16.29
N ASP A 116 -1.32 -6.99 17.30
CA ASP A 116 -1.62 -7.42 18.67
C ASP A 116 -2.25 -6.33 19.54
N ASN A 117 -2.12 -5.06 19.16
CA ASN A 117 -2.62 -3.91 19.94
C ASN A 117 -3.65 -3.07 19.17
N PHE A 118 -4.50 -3.70 18.38
CA PHE A 118 -5.48 -2.97 17.55
C PHE A 118 -6.42 -2.09 18.37
N ASP A 119 -6.94 -2.55 19.51
CA ASP A 119 -7.88 -1.79 20.34
C ASP A 119 -7.23 -0.53 20.92
N GLU A 120 -5.96 -0.62 21.36
CA GLU A 120 -5.19 0.54 21.83
C GLU A 120 -4.99 1.55 20.67
N LEU A 121 -4.67 1.07 19.48
CA LEU A 121 -4.50 1.91 18.30
C LEU A 121 -5.81 2.60 17.93
N LYS A 122 -6.91 1.84 17.92
CA LYS A 122 -8.23 2.38 17.63
C LYS A 122 -8.61 3.51 18.56
N GLN A 123 -8.42 3.34 19.87
CA GLN A 123 -8.68 4.41 20.84
C GLN A 123 -7.86 5.66 20.55
N LYS A 124 -6.55 5.53 20.34
CA LYS A 124 -5.67 6.66 20.01
C LYS A 124 -6.06 7.35 18.71
N THR A 125 -6.41 6.58 17.69
CA THR A 125 -6.85 7.13 16.40
C THR A 125 -8.20 7.82 16.52
N ASP A 126 -9.15 7.29 17.31
CA ASP A 126 -10.45 7.91 17.55
C ASP A 126 -10.30 9.28 18.21
N GLU A 127 -9.42 9.41 19.22
CA GLU A 127 -9.14 10.68 19.88
C GLU A 127 -8.50 11.72 18.95
N ALA A 128 -7.49 11.29 18.19
CA ALA A 128 -6.77 12.19 17.29
C ALA A 128 -7.62 12.53 16.04
N GLY A 129 -8.41 11.58 15.52
CA GLY A 129 -9.37 11.81 14.45
C GLY A 129 -10.44 12.81 14.83
N SER A 130 -10.92 12.78 16.07
CA SER A 130 -11.88 13.78 16.60
C SER A 130 -11.28 15.19 16.58
N LYS A 131 -10.02 15.34 17.05
CA LYS A 131 -9.32 16.64 17.01
C LYS A 131 -9.08 17.13 15.60
N MET A 132 -8.74 16.21 14.67
CA MET A 132 -8.55 16.53 13.26
C MET A 132 -9.85 17.04 12.62
N VAL A 133 -10.99 16.39 12.88
CA VAL A 133 -12.30 16.82 12.40
C VAL A 133 -12.65 18.19 12.98
N ASP A 134 -12.41 18.44 14.29
CA ASP A 134 -12.61 19.73 14.91
C ASP A 134 -11.84 20.85 14.21
N GLU A 135 -10.56 20.58 13.86
CA GLU A 135 -9.73 21.55 13.17
C GLU A 135 -10.19 21.79 11.73
N ILE A 136 -10.63 20.76 11.00
CA ILE A 136 -11.20 20.89 9.65
C ILE A 136 -12.41 21.82 9.68
N TYR A 137 -13.36 21.61 10.61
CA TYR A 137 -14.58 22.45 10.71
C TYR A 137 -14.28 23.88 11.15
N LYS A 138 -13.23 24.09 11.94
CA LYS A 138 -12.77 25.42 12.33
C LYS A 138 -12.16 26.18 11.15
N GLN A 139 -11.35 25.49 10.32
CA GLN A 139 -10.66 26.12 9.19
C GLN A 139 -11.52 26.22 7.92
N VAL A 140 -12.51 25.34 7.78
CA VAL A 140 -13.43 25.30 6.63
C VAL A 140 -14.89 25.30 7.12
N PRO A 141 -15.40 26.43 7.64
CA PRO A 141 -16.74 26.50 8.24
C PRO A 141 -17.89 26.10 7.29
N MET A 142 -17.68 26.31 5.97
CA MET A 142 -18.66 25.94 4.94
C MET A 142 -18.91 24.43 4.89
N LEU A 143 -18.00 23.59 5.38
CA LEU A 143 -18.20 22.14 5.47
C LEU A 143 -19.36 21.76 6.37
N SER A 144 -19.71 22.57 7.38
CA SER A 144 -20.86 22.35 8.25
C SER A 144 -22.19 22.41 7.51
N GLN A 145 -22.25 23.08 6.36
CA GLN A 145 -23.43 23.14 5.51
C GLN A 145 -23.54 21.94 4.55
N LEU A 146 -22.43 21.25 4.29
CA LEU A 146 -22.34 20.15 3.33
C LEU A 146 -22.37 18.77 3.99
N MET A 147 -21.83 18.66 5.20
CA MET A 147 -21.70 17.39 5.91
C MET A 147 -21.73 17.61 7.41
N GLU A 148 -22.41 16.75 8.15
CA GLU A 148 -22.39 16.75 9.60
C GLU A 148 -21.03 16.28 10.14
N LYS A 149 -20.58 16.88 11.27
CA LYS A 149 -19.29 16.60 11.88
C LYS A 149 -19.10 15.12 12.24
N ASP A 150 -20.14 14.50 12.79
CA ASP A 150 -20.12 13.09 13.16
C ASP A 150 -20.08 12.18 11.92
N ALA A 151 -20.69 12.59 10.80
CA ALA A 151 -20.60 11.86 9.54
C ALA A 151 -19.17 11.87 8.99
N LEU A 152 -18.49 13.03 8.98
CA LEU A 152 -17.08 13.12 8.57
C LEU A 152 -16.17 12.32 9.51
N LYS A 153 -16.40 12.41 10.81
CA LYS A 153 -15.66 11.62 11.79
C LYS A 153 -15.81 10.13 11.52
N ASN A 154 -17.02 9.66 11.36
CA ASN A 154 -17.31 8.26 11.06
C ASN A 154 -16.68 7.82 9.74
N GLN A 155 -16.69 8.66 8.72
CA GLN A 155 -16.05 8.37 7.42
C GLN A 155 -14.53 8.21 7.55
N ILE A 156 -13.88 9.07 8.34
CA ILE A 156 -12.44 8.98 8.60
C ILE A 156 -12.10 7.75 9.46
N MET A 157 -12.92 7.46 10.48
CA MET A 157 -12.61 6.45 11.50
C MET A 157 -13.04 5.04 11.12
N ASN A 158 -14.16 4.88 10.36
CA ASN A 158 -14.62 3.58 9.90
C ASN A 158 -13.76 2.98 8.77
N GLY A 159 -12.83 3.77 8.22
CA GLY A 159 -11.85 3.31 7.22
C GLY A 159 -10.67 2.53 7.82
N VAL A 160 -10.51 2.49 9.14
CA VAL A 160 -9.35 1.83 9.77
C VAL A 160 -9.79 0.55 10.47
N THR A 161 -9.74 -0.57 9.76
CA THR A 161 -9.96 -1.90 10.35
C THR A 161 -8.64 -2.60 10.66
N LYS A 162 -8.71 -3.63 11.51
CA LYS A 162 -7.54 -4.49 11.79
C LYS A 162 -7.02 -5.14 10.52
N GLU A 163 -7.94 -5.60 9.67
CA GLU A 163 -7.64 -6.23 8.38
C GLU A 163 -6.93 -5.25 7.43
N ASP A 164 -7.36 -3.99 7.38
CA ASP A 164 -6.75 -2.99 6.50
C ASP A 164 -5.33 -2.63 6.96
N LEU A 165 -5.10 -2.52 8.28
CA LEU A 165 -3.76 -2.34 8.82
C LEU A 165 -2.84 -3.54 8.53
N LEU A 166 -3.35 -4.77 8.64
CA LEU A 166 -2.58 -5.97 8.28
C LEU A 166 -2.29 -6.02 6.78
N LYS A 167 -3.27 -5.67 5.94
CA LYS A 167 -3.08 -5.58 4.49
C LYS A 167 -2.05 -4.51 4.12
N SER A 168 -2.04 -3.36 4.80
CA SER A 168 -1.06 -2.31 4.53
C SER A 168 0.38 -2.76 4.77
N MET A 169 0.61 -3.65 5.75
CA MET A 169 1.93 -4.26 5.98
C MET A 169 2.35 -5.23 4.86
N GLN A 170 1.43 -5.67 4.03
CA GLN A 170 1.64 -6.58 2.88
C GLN A 170 1.51 -5.86 1.53
N ASN A 171 1.25 -4.54 1.54
CA ASN A 171 1.21 -3.72 0.34
C ASN A 171 2.60 -3.47 -0.22
N THR A 172 2.66 -3.15 -1.49
CA THR A 172 3.89 -2.91 -2.25
C THR A 172 4.73 -1.77 -1.67
N THR A 173 4.12 -0.85 -0.92
CA THR A 173 4.79 0.25 -0.20
C THR A 173 5.34 -0.15 1.17
N SER A 174 5.24 -1.42 1.57
CA SER A 174 5.77 -1.92 2.84
C SER A 174 7.11 -2.63 2.63
N PRO A 175 8.16 -2.34 3.42
CA PRO A 175 9.41 -3.09 3.36
C PRO A 175 9.26 -4.56 3.81
N MET A 176 8.11 -4.90 4.43
CA MET A 176 7.80 -6.27 4.86
C MET A 176 6.97 -7.06 3.82
N MET A 177 6.59 -6.45 2.69
CA MET A 177 5.70 -7.07 1.69
C MET A 177 6.22 -8.41 1.15
N LEU A 178 7.54 -8.51 0.98
CA LEU A 178 8.17 -9.71 0.43
C LEU A 178 8.45 -10.81 1.47
N ASN A 179 8.36 -10.50 2.76
CA ASN A 179 8.70 -11.42 3.83
C ASN A 179 7.86 -12.70 3.79
N GLY A 180 8.50 -13.84 3.94
CA GLY A 180 7.88 -15.17 3.89
C GLY A 180 7.56 -15.66 2.47
N LYS A 181 7.78 -14.84 1.43
CA LYS A 181 7.53 -15.25 0.05
C LYS A 181 8.71 -16.04 -0.52
N SER A 182 8.38 -17.05 -1.31
CA SER A 182 9.31 -17.78 -2.15
C SER A 182 9.06 -17.38 -3.60
N LEU A 183 9.95 -16.59 -4.16
CA LEU A 183 9.76 -15.90 -5.43
C LEU A 183 10.58 -16.51 -6.55
N MET A 184 10.02 -16.52 -7.75
CA MET A 184 10.72 -16.82 -9.01
C MET A 184 10.27 -15.83 -10.08
N THR A 185 11.09 -15.61 -11.08
CA THR A 185 10.71 -14.78 -12.23
C THR A 185 9.50 -15.36 -12.96
N GLY A 186 8.53 -14.52 -13.27
CA GLY A 186 7.26 -14.92 -13.91
C GLY A 186 6.18 -15.38 -12.92
N MET A 187 6.49 -15.53 -11.62
CA MET A 187 5.47 -15.78 -10.60
C MET A 187 4.46 -14.63 -10.57
N GLN A 188 3.20 -14.97 -10.32
CA GLN A 188 2.12 -14.00 -10.24
C GLN A 188 1.33 -14.20 -8.95
N ASP A 189 0.83 -13.10 -8.38
CA ASP A 189 -0.19 -13.12 -7.34
C ASP A 189 -1.23 -12.01 -7.57
N GLU A 190 -2.35 -12.11 -6.87
CA GLU A 190 -3.42 -11.13 -6.90
C GLU A 190 -3.58 -10.50 -5.51
N TYR A 191 -3.94 -9.23 -5.48
CA TYR A 191 -4.23 -8.50 -4.25
C TYR A 191 -5.25 -7.39 -4.51
N THR A 192 -5.83 -6.87 -3.45
CA THR A 192 -6.67 -5.66 -3.50
C THR A 192 -5.86 -4.50 -2.94
N ASN A 193 -5.71 -3.43 -3.72
CA ASN A 193 -5.00 -2.23 -3.27
C ASN A 193 -5.84 -1.38 -2.28
N GLU A 194 -5.27 -0.28 -1.80
CA GLU A 194 -5.92 0.63 -0.84
C GLU A 194 -7.17 1.30 -1.40
N GLN A 195 -7.27 1.43 -2.73
CA GLN A 195 -8.46 1.95 -3.42
C GLN A 195 -9.53 0.88 -3.66
N GLY A 196 -9.34 -0.35 -3.19
CA GLY A 196 -10.27 -1.46 -3.39
C GLY A 196 -10.22 -2.09 -4.78
N LEU A 197 -9.19 -1.78 -5.58
CA LEU A 197 -9.03 -2.34 -6.91
C LEU A 197 -8.33 -3.71 -6.85
N LYS A 198 -8.85 -4.68 -7.57
CA LYS A 198 -8.17 -5.95 -7.78
C LYS A 198 -6.99 -5.75 -8.72
N MET A 199 -5.81 -6.10 -8.26
CA MET A 199 -4.55 -5.97 -8.93
C MET A 199 -3.91 -7.33 -9.12
N LYS A 200 -3.19 -7.50 -10.22
CA LYS A 200 -2.34 -8.66 -10.50
C LYS A 200 -0.89 -8.22 -10.55
N ARG A 201 -0.01 -8.89 -9.81
CA ARG A 201 1.43 -8.63 -9.78
C ARG A 201 2.20 -9.74 -10.48
N MET A 202 3.27 -9.36 -11.15
CA MET A 202 4.26 -10.27 -11.73
C MET A 202 5.64 -9.93 -11.16
N TYR A 203 6.35 -10.96 -10.73
CA TYR A 203 7.67 -10.84 -10.09
C TYR A 203 8.79 -11.16 -11.08
N PHE A 204 9.86 -10.38 -11.02
CA PHE A 204 11.11 -10.60 -11.72
C PHE A 204 12.24 -10.63 -10.69
N VAL A 205 12.93 -11.75 -10.59
CA VAL A 205 13.93 -11.98 -9.55
C VAL A 205 15.30 -12.13 -10.18
N ASN A 206 16.24 -11.30 -9.73
CA ASN A 206 17.64 -11.36 -10.12
C ASN A 206 18.52 -11.24 -8.87
N GLY A 207 18.81 -12.37 -8.24
CA GLY A 207 19.52 -12.43 -6.97
C GLY A 207 18.78 -11.68 -5.86
N LYS A 208 19.39 -10.61 -5.34
CA LYS A 208 18.81 -9.75 -4.31
C LYS A 208 17.93 -8.63 -4.87
N ASN A 209 17.88 -8.46 -6.19
CA ASN A 209 17.06 -7.46 -6.85
C ASN A 209 15.74 -8.10 -7.29
N ILE A 210 14.64 -7.54 -6.83
CA ILE A 210 13.30 -8.01 -7.14
C ILE A 210 12.53 -6.85 -7.73
N THR A 211 11.98 -7.06 -8.93
CA THR A 211 11.05 -6.10 -9.55
C THR A 211 9.66 -6.70 -9.56
N VAL A 212 8.66 -5.88 -9.26
CA VAL A 212 7.25 -6.25 -9.25
C VAL A 212 6.51 -5.30 -10.19
N ASN A 213 5.82 -5.85 -11.17
CA ASN A 213 4.93 -5.07 -12.05
C ASN A 213 3.49 -5.45 -11.72
N GLY A 214 2.72 -4.47 -11.28
CA GLY A 214 1.31 -4.57 -10.97
C GLY A 214 0.44 -3.88 -12.02
N SER A 215 -0.69 -4.48 -12.33
CA SER A 215 -1.73 -3.88 -13.17
C SER A 215 -3.11 -4.25 -12.66
N MET A 216 -4.07 -3.38 -12.91
CA MET A 216 -5.45 -3.67 -12.58
C MET A 216 -5.93 -4.93 -13.32
N ASN A 217 -6.65 -5.79 -12.61
CA ASN A 217 -7.21 -7.06 -13.09
C ASN A 217 -8.69 -7.14 -12.70
N MET A 218 -9.50 -6.30 -13.34
CA MET A 218 -10.94 -6.20 -13.08
C MET A 218 -11.71 -6.27 -14.37
N THR A 219 -12.83 -6.99 -14.36
CA THR A 219 -13.83 -6.95 -15.43
C THR A 219 -14.59 -5.62 -15.40
N LYS A 220 -15.30 -5.30 -16.49
CA LYS A 220 -16.16 -4.11 -16.55
C LYS A 220 -17.20 -4.09 -15.42
N ASP A 221 -17.81 -5.24 -15.12
CA ASP A 221 -18.81 -5.36 -14.07
C ASP A 221 -18.22 -5.15 -12.67
N GLU A 222 -17.02 -5.69 -12.41
CA GLU A 222 -16.32 -5.45 -11.14
C GLU A 222 -15.92 -3.98 -10.98
N MET A 223 -15.45 -3.31 -12.04
CA MET A 223 -15.19 -1.86 -12.03
C MET A 223 -16.45 -1.07 -11.72
N LYS A 224 -17.56 -1.40 -12.38
CA LYS A 224 -18.89 -0.79 -12.15
C LYS A 224 -19.29 -0.88 -10.67
N GLN A 225 -19.22 -2.08 -10.08
CA GLN A 225 -19.54 -2.29 -8.68
C GLN A 225 -18.62 -1.50 -7.74
N THR A 226 -17.34 -1.45 -8.05
CA THR A 226 -16.36 -0.69 -7.25
C THR A 226 -16.64 0.80 -7.31
N ILE A 227 -16.91 1.36 -8.49
CA ILE A 227 -17.27 2.78 -8.66
C ILE A 227 -18.55 3.11 -7.88
N ILE A 228 -19.59 2.30 -8.03
CA ILE A 228 -20.87 2.50 -7.30
C ILE A 228 -20.61 2.50 -5.78
N SER A 229 -19.87 1.51 -5.27
CA SER A 229 -19.57 1.42 -3.84
C SER A 229 -18.73 2.61 -3.33
N GLN A 230 -17.81 3.13 -4.14
CA GLN A 230 -17.03 4.33 -3.77
C GLN A 230 -17.91 5.58 -3.75
N VAL A 231 -18.82 5.73 -4.72
CA VAL A 231 -19.76 6.86 -4.77
C VAL A 231 -20.76 6.80 -3.63
N GLU A 232 -21.30 5.61 -3.32
CA GLU A 232 -22.20 5.42 -2.16
C GLU A 232 -21.56 5.86 -0.84
N LYS A 233 -20.26 5.59 -0.68
CA LYS A 233 -19.50 5.97 0.52
C LYS A 233 -19.14 7.46 0.56
N ALA A 234 -18.70 8.01 -0.58
CA ALA A 234 -18.19 9.38 -0.65
C ALA A 234 -19.29 10.42 -0.88
N MET A 235 -20.30 10.09 -1.67
CA MET A 235 -21.36 10.99 -2.14
C MET A 235 -22.72 10.27 -2.19
N PRO A 236 -23.28 9.84 -1.07
CA PRO A 236 -24.49 9.02 -1.03
C PRO A 236 -25.68 9.67 -1.75
N ALA A 237 -25.82 11.00 -1.68
CA ALA A 237 -26.87 11.74 -2.38
C ALA A 237 -26.80 11.65 -3.92
N GLN A 238 -25.67 11.30 -4.49
CA GLN A 238 -25.44 11.17 -5.93
C GLN A 238 -25.39 9.71 -6.40
N ALA A 239 -25.44 8.76 -5.48
CA ALA A 239 -25.26 7.35 -5.77
C ALA A 239 -26.30 6.80 -6.76
N ASP A 240 -27.57 7.16 -6.60
CA ASP A 240 -28.64 6.68 -7.48
C ASP A 240 -28.48 7.21 -8.91
N MET A 241 -28.14 8.50 -9.06
CA MET A 241 -27.88 9.10 -10.37
C MET A 241 -26.68 8.41 -11.07
N VAL A 242 -25.63 8.08 -10.31
CA VAL A 242 -24.48 7.36 -10.87
C VAL A 242 -24.85 5.94 -11.25
N LYS A 243 -25.60 5.21 -10.41
CA LYS A 243 -26.08 3.85 -10.73
C LYS A 243 -26.89 3.79 -12.02
N GLU A 244 -27.81 4.75 -12.22
CA GLU A 244 -28.66 4.80 -13.41
C GLU A 244 -27.87 5.06 -14.70
N ASN A 245 -26.78 5.83 -14.60
CA ASN A 245 -26.03 6.28 -15.76
C ASN A 245 -24.63 5.61 -15.92
N ILE A 246 -24.28 4.69 -15.03
CA ILE A 246 -22.91 4.15 -14.93
C ILE A 246 -22.43 3.51 -16.24
N ASP A 247 -23.30 2.79 -16.95
CA ASP A 247 -22.93 2.13 -18.20
C ASP A 247 -22.59 3.17 -19.29
N GLN A 248 -23.40 4.22 -19.42
CA GLN A 248 -23.16 5.31 -20.35
C GLN A 248 -21.88 6.09 -20.00
N LEU A 249 -21.65 6.36 -18.72
CA LEU A 249 -20.47 7.06 -18.24
C LEU A 249 -19.16 6.25 -18.47
N MET A 250 -19.23 4.94 -18.30
CA MET A 250 -18.11 4.04 -18.60
C MET A 250 -17.86 3.91 -20.10
N ASP A 251 -18.93 3.75 -20.89
CA ASP A 251 -18.81 3.60 -22.37
C ASP A 251 -18.32 4.89 -23.05
N SER A 252 -18.65 6.05 -22.50
CA SER A 252 -18.13 7.34 -22.96
C SER A 252 -16.67 7.59 -22.55
N GLY A 253 -16.08 6.74 -21.67
CA GLY A 253 -14.76 6.91 -21.11
C GLY A 253 -14.67 7.98 -19.99
N MET A 254 -15.80 8.62 -19.62
CA MET A 254 -15.82 9.60 -18.53
C MET A 254 -15.55 8.97 -17.15
N MET A 255 -15.88 7.68 -16.99
CA MET A 255 -15.54 6.89 -15.80
C MET A 255 -14.59 5.75 -16.16
N LYS A 256 -13.42 6.09 -16.67
CA LYS A 256 -12.33 5.13 -16.87
C LYS A 256 -11.57 4.97 -15.56
N LEU A 257 -11.33 3.71 -15.18
CA LEU A 257 -10.50 3.33 -14.05
C LEU A 257 -9.32 2.51 -14.57
N ASP A 258 -8.09 2.88 -14.22
CA ASP A 258 -6.89 2.10 -14.51
C ASP A 258 -5.88 2.31 -13.39
N ALA A 259 -5.13 1.27 -13.06
CA ALA A 259 -4.07 1.35 -12.07
C ALA A 259 -2.88 0.50 -12.51
N LYS A 260 -1.69 1.10 -12.41
CA LYS A 260 -0.41 0.44 -12.68
C LYS A 260 0.55 0.73 -11.54
N GLU A 261 1.36 -0.26 -11.25
CA GLU A 261 2.36 -0.18 -10.20
C GLU A 261 3.66 -0.83 -10.69
N THR A 262 4.77 -0.20 -10.38
CA THR A 262 6.09 -0.81 -10.55
C THR A 262 6.86 -0.63 -9.25
N ALA A 263 7.35 -1.73 -8.69
CA ALA A 263 8.17 -1.69 -7.49
C ALA A 263 9.51 -2.38 -7.74
N SER A 264 10.58 -1.81 -7.22
CA SER A 264 11.91 -2.39 -7.22
C SER A 264 12.42 -2.50 -5.79
N TYR A 265 13.01 -3.64 -5.44
CA TYR A 265 13.57 -3.95 -4.13
C TYR A 265 14.99 -4.41 -4.28
N GLU A 266 15.86 -3.92 -3.40
CA GLU A 266 17.20 -4.47 -3.18
C GLU A 266 17.24 -5.03 -1.76
N LEU A 267 17.60 -6.32 -1.62
CA LEU A 267 17.71 -6.98 -0.32
C LEU A 267 19.16 -6.93 0.20
N GLN A 268 19.31 -6.83 1.52
CA GLN A 268 20.58 -7.04 2.21
C GLN A 268 20.93 -8.53 2.30
N ASP A 269 22.14 -8.84 2.76
CA ASP A 269 22.59 -10.23 3.01
C ASP A 269 21.82 -10.93 4.13
N ASP A 270 21.24 -10.15 5.02
CA ASP A 270 20.37 -10.65 6.10
C ASP A 270 18.91 -10.77 5.70
N GLY A 271 18.57 -10.51 4.43
CA GLY A 271 17.23 -10.63 3.88
C GLY A 271 16.30 -9.43 4.10
N TRP A 272 16.72 -8.42 4.87
CA TRP A 272 15.98 -7.18 4.99
C TRP A 272 16.05 -6.34 3.72
N VAL A 273 15.01 -5.58 3.44
CA VAL A 273 15.02 -4.62 2.34
C VAL A 273 16.06 -3.54 2.65
N LYS A 274 17.00 -3.30 1.73
CA LYS A 274 17.97 -2.21 1.81
C LYS A 274 17.39 -0.92 1.25
N THR A 275 16.84 -1.02 0.05
CA THR A 275 16.12 0.08 -0.62
C THR A 275 14.97 -0.47 -1.42
N MET A 276 13.92 0.31 -1.54
CA MET A 276 12.83 0.04 -2.47
C MET A 276 12.32 1.34 -3.08
N LYS A 277 11.82 1.24 -4.30
CA LYS A 277 11.12 2.32 -5.00
C LYS A 277 9.84 1.77 -5.58
N VAL A 278 8.74 2.46 -5.34
CA VAL A 278 7.42 2.14 -5.87
C VAL A 278 6.90 3.32 -6.66
N GLU A 279 6.49 3.08 -7.88
CA GLU A 279 5.83 4.05 -8.74
C GLU A 279 4.42 3.56 -9.03
N THR A 280 3.42 4.34 -8.68
CA THR A 280 2.02 4.03 -8.94
C THR A 280 1.42 5.10 -9.83
N THR A 281 0.70 4.68 -10.86
CA THR A 281 -0.15 5.55 -11.67
C THR A 281 -1.58 5.06 -11.52
N TYR A 282 -2.45 5.98 -11.17
CA TYR A 282 -3.88 5.74 -11.03
C TYR A 282 -4.62 6.71 -11.92
N ASN A 283 -5.42 6.18 -12.86
CA ASN A 283 -6.32 6.98 -13.68
C ASN A 283 -7.74 6.83 -13.16
N ALA A 284 -8.36 7.93 -12.82
CA ALA A 284 -9.76 8.01 -12.49
C ALA A 284 -10.39 9.18 -13.23
N MET A 285 -11.50 8.95 -13.92
CA MET A 285 -12.24 10.00 -14.63
C MET A 285 -11.34 10.80 -15.62
N GLY A 286 -10.40 10.12 -16.29
CA GLY A 286 -9.47 10.74 -17.24
C GLY A 286 -8.35 11.57 -16.61
N GLN A 287 -8.20 11.56 -15.30
CA GLN A 287 -7.13 12.24 -14.58
C GLN A 287 -6.10 11.24 -14.07
N ASP A 288 -4.84 11.46 -14.39
CA ASP A 288 -3.73 10.63 -13.93
C ASP A 288 -3.15 11.18 -12.62
N THR A 289 -3.30 10.43 -11.55
CA THR A 289 -2.55 10.66 -10.30
C THR A 289 -1.31 9.79 -10.30
N LYS A 290 -0.16 10.37 -9.96
CA LYS A 290 1.11 9.66 -9.85
C LYS A 290 1.63 9.74 -8.43
N SER A 291 2.14 8.61 -7.95
CA SER A 291 2.82 8.52 -6.67
C SER A 291 4.16 7.82 -6.84
N VAL A 292 5.18 8.37 -6.22
CA VAL A 292 6.51 7.74 -6.11
C VAL A 292 6.85 7.63 -4.64
N VAL A 293 7.14 6.43 -4.18
CA VAL A 293 7.57 6.15 -2.81
C VAL A 293 8.96 5.53 -2.87
N THR A 294 9.90 6.11 -2.16
CA THR A 294 11.25 5.55 -1.98
C THR A 294 11.47 5.25 -0.50
N ILE A 295 11.93 4.05 -0.19
CA ILE A 295 12.21 3.63 1.18
C ILE A 295 13.66 3.15 1.25
N ASN A 296 14.42 3.72 2.17
CA ASN A 296 15.82 3.40 2.38
C ASN A 296 16.05 2.99 3.83
N LEU A 297 16.79 1.93 4.03
CA LEU A 297 17.33 1.55 5.33
C LEU A 297 18.46 2.54 5.69
N LYS A 298 18.37 3.08 6.90
CA LYS A 298 19.31 4.09 7.43
C LYS A 298 20.57 3.45 7.99
#